data_05302949303d7489698dbbcda57e3a4d
#
_entry.id   05302949303d7489698dbbcda57e3a4d
#
_cell.length_a   1.000
_cell.length_b   1.000
_cell.length_c   1.000
_cell.angle_alpha   90.00
_cell.angle_beta   90.00
_cell.angle_gamma   90.00
#
_symmetry.space_group_name_H-M   'P 1'
#
loop_
_entity.id
_entity.type
_entity.pdbx_description
1 polymer ?
#
loop_
_entity_poly.entity_id
_entity_poly.type
_entity_poly.pdbx_seq_one_letter_code
_entity_poly.pdbx_strand_id
1 'polypeptide(L)'
;MNVFFLNLKVQLPKIRFEIEERFSRIIDHTAFVCGREVQEFEDIFSKVHEAKYAVGLSSGTDGNHLAMICRGIGKGDEIIVPVNTFIATAEGISHSGATPVFVDVNEKTYNIDIEKIEERITQFTKGINPVHLFGQPSDLNPIKDMALKNDLFVAEDAAQAHLAEYHHKRVGGIGHLASWSFYPGKNLGAWGEAGAITTNDEEMYLKAKKMRDHGSGEKYYHDFIGHNYRMSEFQAAVLNVKLKYIEDWTKMRRENAKKYSERLSDIEQVIIPYELENVKHVYHLYVIRAKDRDNLQIFLRENGIGTGLHYPIPLHLTQAYSHLGHKKGDFPIAEKLSNEILSLPMYPELTEEEIDYVCEKIKAFYKS
;
A
#
# COMPACT_ATOMS: atom_id res chain seq x y z
N MET A 1 -17.84 25.43 -1.15
CA MET A 1 -17.77 24.14 -1.89
C MET A 1 -17.37 23.06 -0.89
N ASN A 2 -17.87 21.84 -1.03
CA ASN A 2 -17.40 20.72 -0.21
C ASN A 2 -16.58 19.78 -1.11
N VAL A 3 -15.31 19.55 -0.74
CA VAL A 3 -14.40 18.66 -1.44
C VAL A 3 -14.05 17.49 -0.53
N PHE A 4 -14.49 16.29 -0.89
CA PHE A 4 -14.23 15.08 -0.10
C PHE A 4 -12.77 14.65 -0.23
N PHE A 5 -12.19 14.12 0.83
CA PHE A 5 -10.87 13.50 0.77
C PHE A 5 -10.84 12.32 -0.24
N LEU A 6 -11.91 11.53 -0.23
CA LEU A 6 -12.17 10.43 -1.16
C LEU A 6 -13.68 10.30 -1.37
N ASN A 7 -14.12 10.19 -2.62
CA ASN A 7 -15.53 10.04 -2.96
C ASN A 7 -15.76 8.78 -3.82
N LEU A 8 -16.08 7.66 -3.17
CA LEU A 8 -16.34 6.39 -3.85
C LEU A 8 -17.69 6.35 -4.58
N LYS A 9 -18.61 7.29 -4.29
CA LYS A 9 -19.95 7.31 -4.93
C LYS A 9 -19.87 7.62 -6.42
N VAL A 10 -18.88 8.41 -6.85
CA VAL A 10 -18.76 8.84 -8.25
C VAL A 10 -18.44 7.71 -9.21
N GLN A 11 -17.89 6.60 -8.72
CA GLN A 11 -17.62 5.41 -9.52
C GLN A 11 -18.83 4.51 -9.73
N LEU A 12 -19.80 4.55 -8.81
CA LEU A 12 -20.93 3.62 -8.78
C LEU A 12 -21.75 3.56 -10.08
N PRO A 13 -22.10 4.68 -10.75
CA PRO A 13 -22.89 4.63 -11.98
C PRO A 13 -22.25 3.78 -13.08
N LYS A 14 -20.92 3.75 -13.12
CA LYS A 14 -20.14 3.04 -14.15
C LYS A 14 -19.99 1.53 -13.89
N ILE A 15 -19.93 1.13 -12.62
CA ILE A 15 -19.56 -0.24 -12.25
C ILE A 15 -20.68 -1.06 -11.61
N ARG A 16 -21.72 -0.40 -11.08
CA ARG A 16 -22.73 -1.03 -10.23
C ARG A 16 -23.46 -2.16 -10.92
N PHE A 17 -23.96 -1.94 -12.14
CA PHE A 17 -24.77 -2.93 -12.85
C PHE A 17 -24.02 -4.25 -13.05
N GLU A 18 -22.78 -4.19 -13.53
CA GLU A 18 -21.97 -5.39 -13.77
C GLU A 18 -21.62 -6.12 -12.46
N ILE A 19 -21.38 -5.38 -11.37
CA ILE A 19 -21.13 -5.98 -10.05
C ILE A 19 -22.39 -6.72 -9.55
N GLU A 20 -23.58 -6.10 -9.67
CA GLU A 20 -24.84 -6.71 -9.26
C GLU A 20 -25.14 -7.98 -10.07
N GLU A 21 -24.83 -8.01 -11.38
CA GLU A 21 -24.95 -9.24 -12.19
C GLU A 21 -24.00 -10.34 -11.70
N ARG A 22 -22.74 -10.02 -11.38
CA ARG A 22 -21.78 -10.99 -10.81
C ARG A 22 -22.27 -11.50 -9.44
N PHE A 23 -22.79 -10.63 -8.59
CA PHE A 23 -23.37 -11.01 -7.30
C PHE A 23 -24.54 -11.97 -7.45
N SER A 24 -25.43 -11.71 -8.41
CA SER A 24 -26.55 -12.64 -8.71
C SER A 24 -26.04 -14.03 -9.07
N ARG A 25 -25.02 -14.11 -9.94
CA ARG A 25 -24.43 -15.43 -10.30
C ARG A 25 -23.80 -16.14 -9.11
N ILE A 26 -23.12 -15.42 -8.21
CA ILE A 26 -22.55 -16.02 -6.98
C ILE A 26 -23.64 -16.61 -6.11
N ILE A 27 -24.76 -15.88 -5.95
CA ILE A 27 -25.92 -16.31 -5.15
C ILE A 27 -26.56 -17.54 -5.78
N ASP A 28 -26.79 -17.53 -7.10
CA ASP A 28 -27.44 -18.65 -7.83
C ASP A 28 -26.65 -19.95 -7.74
N HIS A 29 -25.28 -19.84 -7.74
CA HIS A 29 -24.40 -21.00 -7.63
C HIS A 29 -24.02 -21.38 -6.20
N THR A 30 -24.37 -20.54 -5.21
CA THR A 30 -24.04 -20.73 -3.77
C THR A 30 -22.56 -20.97 -3.49
N ALA A 31 -21.66 -20.46 -4.36
CA ALA A 31 -20.20 -20.56 -4.24
C ALA A 31 -19.66 -19.25 -3.68
N PHE A 32 -19.52 -19.14 -2.36
CA PHE A 32 -19.22 -17.86 -1.69
C PHE A 32 -17.75 -17.64 -1.35
N VAL A 33 -16.91 -18.69 -1.42
CA VAL A 33 -15.50 -18.64 -1.00
C VAL A 33 -14.65 -19.48 -1.95
N CYS A 34 -13.50 -18.94 -2.39
CA CYS A 34 -12.50 -19.62 -3.24
C CYS A 34 -13.10 -20.26 -4.51
N GLY A 35 -14.07 -19.61 -5.14
CA GLY A 35 -14.71 -20.06 -6.37
C GLY A 35 -14.14 -19.36 -7.62
N ARG A 36 -15.03 -19.18 -8.61
CA ARG A 36 -14.69 -18.68 -9.93
C ARG A 36 -14.22 -17.23 -9.94
N GLU A 37 -14.87 -16.35 -9.17
CA GLU A 37 -14.51 -14.93 -9.17
C GLU A 37 -13.14 -14.70 -8.56
N VAL A 38 -12.78 -15.46 -7.51
CA VAL A 38 -11.43 -15.40 -6.92
C VAL A 38 -10.38 -15.91 -7.91
N GLN A 39 -10.66 -17.02 -8.60
CA GLN A 39 -9.70 -17.55 -9.60
C GLN A 39 -9.52 -16.57 -10.76
N GLU A 40 -10.61 -16.02 -11.31
CA GLU A 40 -10.55 -15.01 -12.37
C GLU A 40 -9.75 -13.78 -11.93
N PHE A 41 -9.96 -13.33 -10.69
CA PHE A 41 -9.21 -12.23 -10.10
C PHE A 41 -7.71 -12.54 -10.02
N GLU A 42 -7.32 -13.69 -9.48
CA GLU A 42 -5.93 -14.12 -9.36
C GLU A 42 -5.24 -14.16 -10.73
N ASP A 43 -5.91 -14.70 -11.73
CA ASP A 43 -5.39 -14.82 -13.11
C ASP A 43 -5.21 -13.47 -13.82
N ILE A 44 -6.14 -12.51 -13.58
CA ILE A 44 -6.05 -11.16 -14.17
C ILE A 44 -5.02 -10.34 -13.41
N PHE A 45 -5.06 -10.36 -12.07
CA PHE A 45 -4.22 -9.52 -11.22
C PHE A 45 -2.74 -9.87 -11.37
N SER A 46 -2.39 -11.16 -11.47
CA SER A 46 -1.02 -11.59 -11.73
C SER A 46 -0.49 -11.02 -13.06
N LYS A 47 -1.30 -11.08 -14.13
CA LYS A 47 -0.93 -10.55 -15.45
C LYS A 47 -0.77 -9.04 -15.44
N VAL A 48 -1.70 -8.32 -14.79
CA VAL A 48 -1.66 -6.85 -14.68
C VAL A 48 -0.40 -6.39 -13.95
N HIS A 49 0.10 -7.17 -13.00
CA HIS A 49 1.32 -6.85 -12.25
C HIS A 49 2.57 -7.57 -12.76
N GLU A 50 2.52 -8.17 -13.95
CA GLU A 50 3.66 -8.87 -14.60
C GLU A 50 4.29 -9.93 -13.67
N ALA A 51 3.49 -10.52 -12.78
CA ALA A 51 3.85 -11.63 -11.92
C ALA A 51 3.32 -12.94 -12.47
N LYS A 52 4.00 -14.05 -12.16
CA LYS A 52 3.54 -15.37 -12.60
C LYS A 52 2.30 -15.83 -11.85
N TYR A 53 2.21 -15.50 -10.56
CA TYR A 53 1.19 -16.01 -9.66
C TYR A 53 0.62 -14.90 -8.78
N ALA A 54 -0.68 -15.01 -8.48
CA ALA A 54 -1.35 -14.24 -7.44
C ALA A 54 -2.17 -15.18 -6.54
N VAL A 55 -2.33 -14.80 -5.27
CA VAL A 55 -3.18 -15.50 -4.30
C VAL A 55 -4.06 -14.47 -3.60
N GLY A 56 -5.38 -14.55 -3.82
CA GLY A 56 -6.35 -13.67 -3.16
C GLY A 56 -6.51 -13.98 -1.67
N LEU A 57 -6.52 -12.95 -0.84
CA LEU A 57 -6.52 -13.01 0.61
C LEU A 57 -7.62 -12.14 1.22
N SER A 58 -7.86 -12.28 2.52
CA SER A 58 -8.85 -11.49 3.26
C SER A 58 -8.40 -10.05 3.55
N SER A 59 -7.09 -9.77 3.60
CA SER A 59 -6.55 -8.41 3.80
C SER A 59 -5.11 -8.27 3.33
N GLY A 60 -4.64 -7.02 3.23
CA GLY A 60 -3.21 -6.73 3.00
C GLY A 60 -2.34 -7.10 4.19
N THR A 61 -2.87 -7.02 5.41
CA THR A 61 -2.18 -7.45 6.64
C THR A 61 -1.86 -8.94 6.59
N ASP A 62 -2.83 -9.76 6.15
CA ASP A 62 -2.61 -11.19 5.93
C ASP A 62 -1.54 -11.44 4.86
N GLY A 63 -1.49 -10.57 3.83
CA GLY A 63 -0.46 -10.63 2.79
C GLY A 63 0.95 -10.41 3.35
N ASN A 64 1.14 -9.39 4.20
CA ASN A 64 2.40 -9.13 4.87
C ASN A 64 2.81 -10.28 5.81
N HIS A 65 1.86 -10.82 6.59
CA HIS A 65 2.11 -11.98 7.44
C HIS A 65 2.46 -13.23 6.61
N LEU A 66 1.69 -13.50 5.56
CA LEU A 66 1.90 -14.65 4.69
C LEU A 66 3.28 -14.62 4.00
N ALA A 67 3.75 -13.42 3.62
CA ALA A 67 5.08 -13.23 3.06
C ALA A 67 6.18 -13.76 3.99
N MET A 68 6.07 -13.49 5.29
CA MET A 68 7.03 -13.95 6.29
C MET A 68 6.95 -15.47 6.50
N ILE A 69 5.77 -16.00 6.80
CA ILE A 69 5.62 -17.42 7.14
C ILE A 69 5.84 -18.36 5.93
N CYS A 70 5.55 -17.91 4.69
CA CYS A 70 5.88 -18.68 3.50
C CYS A 70 7.40 -18.86 3.34
N ARG A 71 8.20 -17.87 3.74
CA ARG A 71 9.68 -17.98 3.75
C ARG A 71 10.21 -18.72 4.97
N GLY A 72 9.37 -19.04 5.96
CA GLY A 72 9.76 -19.68 7.21
C GLY A 72 10.36 -18.70 8.22
N ILE A 73 10.13 -17.40 8.02
CA ILE A 73 10.56 -16.34 8.93
C ILE A 73 9.68 -16.34 10.19
N GLY A 74 10.29 -16.29 11.37
CA GLY A 74 9.59 -16.38 12.63
C GLY A 74 10.42 -15.95 13.83
N LYS A 75 10.18 -16.59 14.98
CA LYS A 75 10.81 -16.22 16.25
C LYS A 75 12.34 -16.28 16.19
N GLY A 76 12.97 -15.15 16.54
CA GLY A 76 14.42 -14.97 16.52
C GLY A 76 14.95 -14.34 15.24
N ASP A 77 14.13 -14.23 14.22
CA ASP A 77 14.48 -13.54 12.96
C ASP A 77 14.18 -12.05 13.04
N GLU A 78 14.89 -11.28 12.23
CA GLU A 78 14.73 -9.84 12.08
C GLU A 78 14.38 -9.48 10.65
N ILE A 79 13.43 -8.53 10.47
CA ILE A 79 13.05 -7.98 9.17
C ILE A 79 13.19 -6.46 9.18
N ILE A 80 13.99 -5.94 8.28
CA ILE A 80 14.19 -4.50 8.11
C ILE A 80 12.97 -3.90 7.42
N VAL A 81 12.44 -2.80 7.99
CA VAL A 81 11.19 -2.16 7.55
C VAL A 81 11.26 -0.65 7.78
N PRO A 82 10.69 0.21 6.92
CA PRO A 82 10.64 1.65 7.18
C PRO A 82 9.79 1.96 8.40
N VAL A 83 10.25 2.90 9.23
CA VAL A 83 9.55 3.32 10.44
C VAL A 83 8.30 4.15 10.14
N ASN A 84 8.21 4.78 8.96
CA ASN A 84 7.06 5.52 8.47
C ASN A 84 6.27 4.68 7.47
N THR A 85 5.39 3.86 7.98
CA THR A 85 4.44 3.07 7.19
C THR A 85 3.14 2.88 7.98
N PHE A 86 2.10 2.33 7.33
CA PHE A 86 0.95 1.83 8.07
C PHE A 86 1.36 0.64 8.93
N ILE A 87 0.80 0.57 10.13
CA ILE A 87 1.19 -0.45 11.13
C ILE A 87 1.12 -1.88 10.59
N ALA A 88 0.20 -2.18 9.66
CA ALA A 88 0.01 -3.51 9.08
C ALA A 88 1.28 -4.12 8.46
N THR A 89 2.21 -3.29 7.95
CA THR A 89 3.50 -3.78 7.44
C THR A 89 4.31 -4.43 8.56
N ALA A 90 4.46 -3.73 9.68
CA ALA A 90 5.20 -4.23 10.84
C ALA A 90 4.40 -5.30 11.64
N GLU A 91 3.06 -5.23 11.63
CA GLU A 91 2.20 -6.27 12.21
C GLU A 91 2.39 -7.61 11.53
N GLY A 92 2.46 -7.66 10.19
CA GLY A 92 2.72 -8.90 9.46
C GLY A 92 4.03 -9.58 9.89
N ILE A 93 5.08 -8.78 10.12
CA ILE A 93 6.36 -9.25 10.67
C ILE A 93 6.17 -9.78 12.10
N SER A 94 5.53 -8.98 12.97
CA SER A 94 5.34 -9.33 14.38
C SER A 94 4.46 -10.57 14.56
N HIS A 95 3.42 -10.75 13.74
CA HIS A 95 2.55 -11.91 13.77
C HIS A 95 3.25 -13.21 13.38
N SER A 96 4.31 -13.15 12.55
CA SER A 96 5.16 -14.33 12.28
C SER A 96 6.05 -14.73 13.48
N GLY A 97 6.16 -13.86 14.47
CA GLY A 97 7.08 -14.00 15.61
C GLY A 97 8.45 -13.35 15.38
N ALA A 98 8.70 -12.79 14.19
CA ALA A 98 9.93 -12.07 13.90
C ALA A 98 9.88 -10.64 14.49
N THR A 99 11.04 -10.03 14.59
CA THR A 99 11.20 -8.66 15.10
C THR A 99 11.32 -7.67 13.94
N PRO A 100 10.46 -6.63 13.85
CA PRO A 100 10.66 -5.55 12.92
C PRO A 100 11.86 -4.69 13.34
N VAL A 101 12.83 -4.52 12.46
CA VAL A 101 13.98 -3.63 12.64
C VAL A 101 13.71 -2.36 11.85
N PHE A 102 13.39 -1.28 12.56
CA PHE A 102 13.04 -0.02 11.95
C PHE A 102 14.25 0.70 11.34
N VAL A 103 14.04 1.27 10.15
CA VAL A 103 14.96 2.15 9.44
C VAL A 103 14.25 3.46 9.15
N ASP A 104 14.97 4.59 9.27
CA ASP A 104 14.44 5.90 8.92
C ASP A 104 14.15 5.99 7.41
N VAL A 105 13.49 7.03 6.99
CA VAL A 105 13.02 7.20 5.61
C VAL A 105 13.76 8.33 4.89
N ASN A 106 13.76 8.29 3.58
CA ASN A 106 14.25 9.37 2.75
C ASN A 106 13.26 10.55 2.79
N GLU A 107 13.76 11.74 3.06
CA GLU A 107 12.93 12.95 3.26
C GLU A 107 12.14 13.35 2.00
N LYS A 108 12.61 13.01 0.79
CA LYS A 108 11.96 13.38 -0.47
C LYS A 108 10.93 12.36 -0.92
N THR A 109 11.27 11.07 -0.80
CA THR A 109 10.43 9.98 -1.31
C THR A 109 9.49 9.39 -0.26
N TYR A 110 9.74 9.63 1.03
CA TYR A 110 9.07 9.03 2.19
C TYR A 110 9.27 7.50 2.33
N ASN A 111 9.92 6.88 1.38
CA ASN A 111 10.27 5.46 1.38
C ASN A 111 11.50 5.20 2.23
N ILE A 112 11.79 3.91 2.51
CA ILE A 112 12.94 3.49 3.30
C ILE A 112 14.24 4.16 2.80
N ASP A 113 15.06 4.65 3.71
CA ASP A 113 16.37 5.24 3.38
C ASP A 113 17.39 4.12 3.13
N ILE A 114 17.75 3.96 1.85
CA ILE A 114 18.65 2.90 1.38
C ILE A 114 20.01 2.96 2.09
N GLU A 115 20.53 4.17 2.34
CA GLU A 115 21.85 4.37 2.95
C GLU A 115 21.91 3.87 4.41
N LYS A 116 20.73 3.75 5.06
CA LYS A 116 20.62 3.32 6.46
C LYS A 116 20.29 1.85 6.64
N ILE A 117 20.11 1.10 5.56
CA ILE A 117 19.75 -0.32 5.65
C ILE A 117 20.95 -1.16 6.10
N GLU A 118 22.12 -0.96 5.47
CA GLU A 118 23.29 -1.84 5.68
C GLU A 118 23.76 -1.86 7.14
N GLU A 119 23.70 -0.72 7.85
CA GLU A 119 24.04 -0.62 9.27
C GLU A 119 23.09 -1.38 10.23
N ARG A 120 21.93 -1.76 9.74
CA ARG A 120 20.90 -2.50 10.51
C ARG A 120 20.91 -3.99 10.22
N ILE A 121 21.76 -4.46 9.32
CA ILE A 121 21.89 -5.90 9.02
C ILE A 121 22.68 -6.56 10.15
N THR A 122 22.09 -7.60 10.74
CA THR A 122 22.71 -8.46 11.77
C THR A 122 22.73 -9.92 11.28
N GLN A 123 23.30 -10.82 12.07
CA GLN A 123 23.23 -12.25 11.80
C GLN A 123 21.80 -12.84 11.88
N PHE A 124 20.87 -12.12 12.49
CA PHE A 124 19.47 -12.51 12.63
C PHE A 124 18.58 -11.96 11.51
N THR A 125 19.08 -11.00 10.74
CA THR A 125 18.33 -10.41 9.60
C THR A 125 18.05 -11.47 8.54
N LYS A 126 16.77 -11.63 8.18
CA LYS A 126 16.30 -12.57 7.15
C LYS A 126 15.68 -11.89 5.95
N GLY A 127 15.35 -10.61 6.04
CA GLY A 127 14.78 -9.91 4.90
C GLY A 127 14.63 -8.41 5.09
N ILE A 128 14.24 -7.78 4.00
CA ILE A 128 13.90 -6.37 3.92
C ILE A 128 12.46 -6.29 3.39
N ASN A 129 11.62 -5.49 4.04
CA ASN A 129 10.23 -5.26 3.63
C ASN A 129 10.05 -3.78 3.23
N PRO A 130 10.50 -3.36 2.03
CA PRO A 130 10.26 -2.02 1.53
C PRO A 130 8.76 -1.78 1.31
N VAL A 131 8.32 -0.55 1.54
CA VAL A 131 6.95 -0.11 1.31
C VAL A 131 6.93 0.88 0.16
N HIS A 132 6.01 0.70 -0.79
CA HIS A 132 5.79 1.65 -1.88
C HIS A 132 4.78 2.71 -1.42
N LEU A 133 5.26 3.59 -0.52
CA LEU A 133 4.39 4.48 0.24
C LEU A 133 3.74 5.54 -0.67
N PHE A 134 2.46 5.83 -0.42
CA PHE A 134 1.62 6.79 -1.16
C PHE A 134 1.43 6.45 -2.65
N GLY A 135 1.99 5.33 -3.11
CA GLY A 135 1.94 4.90 -4.50
C GLY A 135 3.22 5.15 -5.29
N GLN A 136 4.31 5.55 -4.60
CA GLN A 136 5.65 5.65 -5.19
C GLN A 136 6.48 4.40 -4.87
N PRO A 137 7.01 3.71 -5.87
CA PRO A 137 7.96 2.62 -5.65
C PRO A 137 9.15 3.04 -4.78
N SER A 138 9.56 2.18 -3.86
CA SER A 138 10.90 2.25 -3.26
C SER A 138 11.96 2.02 -4.33
N ASP A 139 13.16 2.53 -4.12
CA ASP A 139 14.30 2.26 -5.01
C ASP A 139 14.75 0.79 -4.80
N LEU A 140 14.23 -0.11 -5.64
CA LEU A 140 14.35 -1.55 -5.43
C LEU A 140 15.69 -2.13 -5.87
N ASN A 141 16.40 -1.51 -6.83
CA ASN A 141 17.67 -2.07 -7.31
C ASN A 141 18.73 -2.13 -6.19
N PRO A 142 19.03 -1.04 -5.46
CA PRO A 142 19.95 -1.11 -4.34
C PRO A 142 19.53 -2.08 -3.24
N ILE A 143 18.22 -2.16 -2.96
CA ILE A 143 17.66 -3.10 -1.97
C ILE A 143 17.94 -4.55 -2.42
N LYS A 144 17.70 -4.87 -3.70
CA LYS A 144 17.95 -6.21 -4.26
C LYS A 144 19.42 -6.57 -4.26
N ASP A 145 20.31 -5.63 -4.61
CA ASP A 145 21.75 -5.86 -4.61
C ASP A 145 22.25 -6.15 -3.18
N MET A 146 21.74 -5.40 -2.20
CA MET A 146 22.04 -5.63 -0.79
C MET A 146 21.47 -6.97 -0.29
N ALA A 147 20.25 -7.29 -0.68
CA ALA A 147 19.62 -8.56 -0.34
C ALA A 147 20.39 -9.76 -0.93
N LEU A 148 20.81 -9.66 -2.19
CA LEU A 148 21.63 -10.71 -2.83
C LEU A 148 22.97 -10.90 -2.13
N LYS A 149 23.65 -9.80 -1.76
CA LYS A 149 24.95 -9.83 -1.05
C LYS A 149 24.86 -10.53 0.31
N ASN A 150 23.71 -10.42 0.99
CA ASN A 150 23.53 -10.89 2.36
C ASN A 150 22.54 -12.06 2.48
N ASP A 151 22.13 -12.69 1.38
CA ASP A 151 21.13 -13.79 1.33
C ASP A 151 19.82 -13.42 2.05
N LEU A 152 19.27 -12.22 1.78
CA LEU A 152 18.06 -11.70 2.40
C LEU A 152 16.84 -11.85 1.48
N PHE A 153 15.70 -12.10 2.09
CA PHE A 153 14.39 -12.08 1.44
C PHE A 153 13.91 -10.63 1.22
N VAL A 154 13.33 -10.34 0.06
CA VAL A 154 12.69 -9.05 -0.22
C VAL A 154 11.19 -9.25 -0.37
N ALA A 155 10.41 -8.71 0.57
CA ALA A 155 8.94 -8.67 0.51
C ALA A 155 8.49 -7.23 0.23
N GLU A 156 7.89 -6.97 -0.94
CA GLU A 156 7.36 -5.65 -1.27
C GLU A 156 6.01 -5.44 -0.54
N ASP A 157 5.86 -4.38 0.26
CA ASP A 157 4.52 -3.92 0.65
C ASP A 157 4.00 -2.96 -0.44
N ALA A 158 3.18 -3.49 -1.33
CA ALA A 158 2.60 -2.78 -2.47
C ALA A 158 1.14 -2.35 -2.22
N ALA A 159 0.68 -2.35 -0.96
CA ALA A 159 -0.70 -2.04 -0.56
C ALA A 159 -1.21 -0.67 -1.06
N GLN A 160 -0.33 0.24 -1.45
CA GLN A 160 -0.65 1.56 -1.96
C GLN A 160 -0.20 1.77 -3.41
N ALA A 161 0.32 0.75 -4.10
CA ALA A 161 1.08 0.91 -5.34
C ALA A 161 0.52 0.13 -6.54
N HIS A 162 -0.80 -0.06 -6.60
CA HIS A 162 -1.46 -0.70 -7.74
C HIS A 162 -1.11 0.01 -9.04
N LEU A 163 -0.53 -0.71 -10.00
CA LEU A 163 0.01 -0.22 -11.28
C LEU A 163 1.23 0.72 -11.20
N ALA A 164 1.86 0.86 -10.05
CA ALA A 164 3.12 1.59 -9.97
C ALA A 164 4.23 0.84 -10.74
N GLU A 165 5.17 1.60 -11.33
CA GLU A 165 6.26 1.02 -12.11
C GLU A 165 7.61 1.50 -11.57
N TYR A 166 8.58 0.60 -11.57
CA TYR A 166 9.98 0.85 -11.28
C TYR A 166 10.82 0.38 -12.45
N HIS A 167 11.55 1.30 -13.12
CA HIS A 167 12.29 1.03 -14.36
C HIS A 167 11.44 0.28 -15.41
N HIS A 168 10.24 0.79 -15.68
CA HIS A 168 9.28 0.26 -16.66
C HIS A 168 8.75 -1.15 -16.36
N LYS A 169 8.93 -1.67 -15.13
CA LYS A 169 8.34 -2.92 -14.65
C LYS A 169 7.33 -2.61 -13.56
N ARG A 170 6.21 -3.27 -13.60
CA ARG A 170 5.21 -3.19 -12.51
C ARG A 170 5.83 -3.68 -11.21
N VAL A 171 5.59 -2.95 -10.11
CA VAL A 171 5.91 -3.48 -8.78
C VAL A 171 5.04 -4.67 -8.45
N GLY A 172 5.49 -5.51 -7.52
CA GLY A 172 4.77 -6.72 -7.12
C GLY A 172 5.31 -8.01 -7.72
N GLY A 173 6.32 -7.91 -8.59
CA GLY A 173 7.05 -9.04 -9.17
C GLY A 173 8.55 -8.79 -9.23
N ILE A 174 9.06 -7.75 -8.57
CA ILE A 174 10.47 -7.34 -8.59
C ILE A 174 11.25 -7.96 -7.43
N GLY A 175 10.65 -7.97 -6.23
CA GLY A 175 11.13 -8.74 -5.08
C GLY A 175 10.81 -10.23 -5.21
N HIS A 176 10.89 -10.94 -4.11
CA HIS A 176 10.53 -12.37 -4.05
C HIS A 176 9.00 -12.56 -3.95
N LEU A 177 8.33 -11.66 -3.22
CA LEU A 177 6.88 -11.66 -3.03
C LEU A 177 6.44 -10.22 -2.76
N ALA A 178 5.20 -9.89 -3.17
CA ALA A 178 4.57 -8.63 -2.78
C ALA A 178 3.21 -8.86 -2.12
N SER A 179 2.88 -8.02 -1.13
CA SER A 179 1.58 -7.96 -0.46
C SER A 179 0.76 -6.80 -0.99
N TRP A 180 -0.56 -6.99 -1.11
CA TRP A 180 -1.52 -6.05 -1.66
C TRP A 180 -2.72 -5.89 -0.75
N SER A 181 -3.24 -4.67 -0.66
CA SER A 181 -4.49 -4.36 0.04
C SER A 181 -5.53 -3.86 -0.94
N PHE A 182 -6.75 -4.37 -0.80
CA PHE A 182 -7.91 -3.88 -1.54
C PHE A 182 -8.95 -3.26 -0.60
N TYR A 183 -8.50 -2.70 0.54
CA TYR A 183 -9.35 -1.85 1.38
C TYR A 183 -10.09 -0.83 0.50
N PRO A 184 -11.36 -0.51 0.76
CA PRO A 184 -12.19 0.29 -0.16
C PRO A 184 -11.58 1.60 -0.66
N GLY A 185 -10.73 2.24 0.14
CA GLY A 185 -10.03 3.48 -0.20
C GLY A 185 -8.80 3.32 -1.10
N LYS A 186 -8.36 2.10 -1.40
CA LYS A 186 -7.19 1.86 -2.27
C LYS A 186 -7.49 2.16 -3.73
N ASN A 187 -6.45 2.37 -4.55
CA ASN A 187 -6.60 2.64 -5.99
C ASN A 187 -7.42 1.54 -6.69
N LEU A 188 -7.21 0.31 -6.28
CA LEU A 188 -8.08 -0.83 -6.57
C LEU A 188 -8.71 -1.27 -5.24
N GLY A 189 -9.90 -0.79 -4.93
CA GLY A 189 -10.58 -1.09 -3.66
C GLY A 189 -11.80 -1.99 -3.84
N ALA A 190 -11.91 -3.03 -3.02
CA ALA A 190 -13.10 -3.88 -2.90
C ALA A 190 -14.27 -3.11 -2.23
N TRP A 191 -15.40 -3.76 -2.00
CA TRP A 191 -16.51 -3.25 -1.20
C TRP A 191 -16.54 -3.86 0.22
N GLY A 192 -15.38 -4.13 0.75
CA GLY A 192 -15.09 -4.71 2.06
C GLY A 192 -13.60 -4.99 2.18
N GLU A 193 -13.23 -5.90 3.06
CA GLU A 193 -11.84 -6.30 3.24
C GLU A 193 -11.43 -7.30 2.15
N ALA A 194 -10.26 -7.08 1.56
CA ALA A 194 -9.58 -8.00 0.66
C ALA A 194 -8.10 -7.64 0.54
N GLY A 195 -7.30 -8.62 0.15
CA GLY A 195 -5.88 -8.48 -0.12
C GLY A 195 -5.41 -9.53 -1.12
N ALA A 196 -4.13 -9.51 -1.45
CA ALA A 196 -3.49 -10.55 -2.21
C ALA A 196 -1.99 -10.58 -1.92
N ILE A 197 -1.35 -11.64 -2.39
CA ILE A 197 0.09 -11.64 -2.68
C ILE A 197 0.32 -11.91 -4.16
N THR A 198 1.46 -11.43 -4.66
CA THR A 198 2.00 -11.80 -5.98
C THR A 198 3.42 -12.32 -5.83
N THR A 199 3.80 -13.28 -6.67
CA THR A 199 5.16 -13.84 -6.67
C THR A 199 5.50 -14.47 -8.03
N ASN A 200 6.80 -14.63 -8.32
CA ASN A 200 7.31 -15.38 -9.46
C ASN A 200 7.81 -16.76 -9.08
N ASP A 201 7.77 -17.09 -7.79
CA ASP A 201 8.21 -18.36 -7.21
C ASP A 201 7.02 -19.31 -7.04
N GLU A 202 7.07 -20.47 -7.72
CA GLU A 202 6.00 -21.46 -7.71
C GLU A 202 5.86 -22.15 -6.34
N GLU A 203 6.96 -22.39 -5.65
CA GLU A 203 6.93 -23.03 -4.33
C GLU A 203 6.25 -22.12 -3.31
N MET A 204 6.60 -20.82 -3.31
CA MET A 204 5.94 -19.83 -2.48
C MET A 204 4.45 -19.69 -2.80
N TYR A 205 4.09 -19.69 -4.09
CA TYR A 205 2.69 -19.66 -4.52
C TYR A 205 1.89 -20.83 -3.98
N LEU A 206 2.39 -22.06 -4.19
CA LEU A 206 1.71 -23.27 -3.73
C LEU A 206 1.58 -23.32 -2.21
N LYS A 207 2.64 -22.91 -1.50
CA LYS A 207 2.64 -22.81 -0.04
C LYS A 207 1.63 -21.77 0.46
N ALA A 208 1.59 -20.59 -0.18
CA ALA A 208 0.65 -19.53 0.17
C ALA A 208 -0.81 -19.95 -0.05
N LYS A 209 -1.11 -20.65 -1.14
CA LYS A 209 -2.48 -21.21 -1.37
C LYS A 209 -2.91 -22.15 -0.26
N LYS A 210 -2.04 -23.03 0.19
CA LYS A 210 -2.33 -23.92 1.33
C LYS A 210 -2.43 -23.13 2.63
N MET A 211 -1.49 -22.20 2.89
CA MET A 211 -1.47 -21.39 4.12
C MET A 211 -2.76 -20.58 4.31
N ARG A 212 -3.30 -19.97 3.24
CA ARG A 212 -4.54 -19.18 3.32
C ARG A 212 -5.78 -20.01 3.65
N ASP A 213 -5.73 -21.33 3.44
CA ASP A 213 -6.84 -22.26 3.65
C ASP A 213 -6.44 -23.40 4.59
N HIS A 214 -6.14 -23.03 5.84
CA HIS A 214 -5.85 -23.97 6.95
C HIS A 214 -4.70 -24.95 6.70
N GLY A 215 -3.75 -24.64 5.83
CA GLY A 215 -2.65 -25.54 5.48
C GLY A 215 -3.09 -26.76 4.65
N SER A 216 -4.25 -26.70 4.01
CA SER A 216 -4.88 -27.82 3.30
C SER A 216 -4.44 -27.85 1.83
N GLY A 217 -3.91 -28.97 1.39
CA GLY A 217 -3.68 -29.28 -0.01
C GLY A 217 -4.86 -30.00 -0.65
N GLU A 218 -5.55 -30.82 0.12
CA GLU A 218 -6.77 -31.54 -0.21
C GLU A 218 -7.76 -31.38 0.95
N LYS A 219 -9.07 -31.38 0.67
CA LYS A 219 -10.11 -31.16 1.67
C LYS A 219 -9.93 -32.12 2.85
N TYR A 220 -9.84 -31.54 4.09
CA TYR A 220 -9.60 -32.23 5.37
C TYR A 220 -8.19 -32.83 5.57
N TYR A 221 -7.26 -32.65 4.60
CA TYR A 221 -5.87 -33.06 4.77
C TYR A 221 -5.01 -31.80 4.93
N HIS A 222 -4.43 -31.64 6.11
CA HIS A 222 -3.67 -30.43 6.50
C HIS A 222 -2.19 -30.78 6.60
N ASP A 223 -1.37 -30.24 5.71
CA ASP A 223 0.08 -30.52 5.68
C ASP A 223 0.83 -29.79 6.80
N PHE A 224 0.26 -28.65 7.27
CA PHE A 224 0.79 -27.80 8.33
C PHE A 224 -0.31 -26.90 8.91
N ILE A 225 0.01 -26.19 10.01
CA ILE A 225 -0.92 -25.20 10.59
C ILE A 225 -0.98 -24.00 9.64
N GLY A 226 -2.14 -23.73 9.08
CA GLY A 226 -2.44 -22.60 8.22
C GLY A 226 -3.40 -21.62 8.87
N HIS A 227 -3.96 -20.73 8.04
CA HIS A 227 -4.83 -19.64 8.46
C HIS A 227 -6.15 -19.66 7.68
N ASN A 228 -7.13 -18.90 8.13
CA ASN A 228 -8.33 -18.60 7.37
C ASN A 228 -8.23 -17.21 6.75
N TYR A 229 -7.42 -17.09 5.68
CA TYR A 229 -7.14 -15.84 4.96
C TYR A 229 -7.79 -15.79 3.58
N ARG A 230 -8.87 -16.53 3.37
CA ARG A 230 -9.55 -16.66 2.09
C ARG A 230 -10.25 -15.36 1.68
N MET A 231 -10.10 -14.98 0.41
CA MET A 231 -10.89 -13.92 -0.21
C MET A 231 -12.34 -14.37 -0.42
N SER A 232 -13.31 -13.50 -0.18
CA SER A 232 -14.70 -13.71 -0.51
C SER A 232 -14.94 -13.53 -2.01
N GLU A 233 -15.81 -14.37 -2.62
CA GLU A 233 -16.23 -14.25 -4.02
C GLU A 233 -16.84 -12.87 -4.34
N PHE A 234 -17.61 -12.30 -3.41
CA PHE A 234 -18.19 -10.97 -3.59
C PHE A 234 -17.12 -9.87 -3.75
N GLN A 235 -16.04 -9.95 -2.98
CA GLN A 235 -14.94 -8.98 -3.09
C GLN A 235 -14.17 -9.18 -4.39
N ALA A 236 -13.91 -10.42 -4.78
CA ALA A 236 -13.27 -10.73 -6.06
C ALA A 236 -14.10 -10.24 -7.25
N ALA A 237 -15.42 -10.42 -7.23
CA ALA A 237 -16.33 -9.91 -8.26
C ALA A 237 -16.25 -8.39 -8.42
N VAL A 238 -16.19 -7.64 -7.30
CA VAL A 238 -15.99 -6.18 -7.34
C VAL A 238 -14.65 -5.83 -7.96
N LEU A 239 -13.59 -6.54 -7.57
CA LEU A 239 -12.22 -6.29 -8.07
C LEU A 239 -12.11 -6.62 -9.56
N ASN A 240 -12.71 -7.71 -10.05
CA ASN A 240 -12.74 -8.09 -11.46
C ASN A 240 -13.37 -7.00 -12.34
N VAL A 241 -14.45 -6.38 -11.87
CA VAL A 241 -15.07 -5.26 -12.60
C VAL A 241 -14.16 -4.03 -12.59
N LYS A 242 -13.62 -3.67 -11.43
CA LYS A 242 -12.79 -2.47 -11.27
C LYS A 242 -11.44 -2.56 -11.98
N LEU A 243 -10.88 -3.76 -12.12
CA LEU A 243 -9.64 -4.00 -12.88
C LEU A 243 -9.74 -3.53 -14.34
N LYS A 244 -10.92 -3.50 -14.93
CA LYS A 244 -11.16 -2.99 -16.28
C LYS A 244 -10.91 -1.48 -16.41
N TYR A 245 -10.96 -0.75 -15.30
CA TYR A 245 -10.89 0.71 -15.25
C TYR A 245 -9.62 1.25 -14.59
N ILE A 246 -8.81 0.39 -13.98
CA ILE A 246 -7.71 0.82 -13.10
C ILE A 246 -6.63 1.62 -13.84
N GLU A 247 -6.36 1.33 -15.13
CA GLU A 247 -5.41 2.08 -15.95
C GLU A 247 -5.91 3.52 -16.16
N ASP A 248 -7.18 3.69 -16.54
CA ASP A 248 -7.79 5.00 -16.73
C ASP A 248 -7.80 5.80 -15.41
N TRP A 249 -8.19 5.16 -14.32
CA TRP A 249 -8.19 5.80 -13.00
C TRP A 249 -6.80 6.22 -12.55
N THR A 250 -5.78 5.39 -12.82
CA THR A 250 -4.39 5.73 -12.52
C THR A 250 -3.92 6.94 -13.36
N LYS A 251 -4.28 6.99 -14.63
CA LYS A 251 -4.00 8.14 -15.49
C LYS A 251 -4.65 9.41 -14.94
N MET A 252 -5.94 9.35 -14.58
CA MET A 252 -6.67 10.50 -14.01
C MET A 252 -6.02 10.98 -12.69
N ARG A 253 -5.61 10.06 -11.79
CA ARG A 253 -4.89 10.44 -10.56
C ARG A 253 -3.59 11.18 -10.86
N ARG A 254 -2.82 10.71 -11.83
CA ARG A 254 -1.57 11.37 -12.24
C ARG A 254 -1.82 12.76 -12.85
N GLU A 255 -2.87 12.91 -13.66
CA GLU A 255 -3.29 14.20 -14.20
C GLU A 255 -3.71 15.17 -13.08
N ASN A 256 -4.48 14.69 -12.10
CA ASN A 256 -4.86 15.48 -10.93
C ASN A 256 -3.65 15.89 -10.09
N ALA A 257 -2.69 14.97 -9.86
CA ALA A 257 -1.45 15.25 -9.16
C ALA A 257 -0.61 16.34 -9.88
N LYS A 258 -0.52 16.26 -11.21
CA LYS A 258 0.14 17.28 -12.03
C LYS A 258 -0.51 18.67 -11.83
N LYS A 259 -1.85 18.74 -11.89
CA LYS A 259 -2.60 19.98 -11.66
C LYS A 259 -2.34 20.58 -10.27
N TYR A 260 -2.32 19.76 -9.21
CA TYR A 260 -1.95 20.19 -7.87
C TYR A 260 -0.52 20.75 -7.84
N SER A 261 0.44 20.02 -8.43
CA SER A 261 1.85 20.42 -8.43
C SER A 261 2.06 21.77 -9.14
N GLU A 262 1.43 21.96 -10.30
CA GLU A 262 1.49 23.22 -11.03
C GLU A 262 0.94 24.42 -10.25
N ARG A 263 -0.10 24.20 -9.43
CA ARG A 263 -0.76 25.26 -8.66
C ARG A 263 -0.14 25.57 -7.31
N LEU A 264 0.59 24.59 -6.73
CA LEU A 264 1.16 24.70 -5.38
C LEU A 264 2.66 24.97 -5.37
N SER A 265 3.37 24.77 -6.50
CA SER A 265 4.83 24.92 -6.59
C SER A 265 5.37 26.30 -6.21
N ASP A 266 4.56 27.35 -6.35
CA ASP A 266 4.95 28.73 -6.04
C ASP A 266 4.72 29.14 -4.58
N ILE A 267 4.23 28.24 -3.74
CA ILE A 267 3.97 28.50 -2.32
C ILE A 267 5.19 28.07 -1.51
N GLU A 268 5.99 29.01 -1.04
CA GLU A 268 7.23 28.76 -0.29
C GLU A 268 7.06 27.85 0.94
N GLN A 269 5.88 27.92 1.58
CA GLN A 269 5.55 27.16 2.79
C GLN A 269 5.08 25.72 2.49
N VAL A 270 4.99 25.33 1.21
CA VAL A 270 4.48 24.04 0.78
C VAL A 270 5.55 23.31 -0.04
N ILE A 271 5.86 22.08 0.33
CA ILE A 271 6.69 21.19 -0.48
C ILE A 271 5.76 20.15 -1.11
N ILE A 272 5.73 20.14 -2.45
CA ILE A 272 4.95 19.19 -3.24
C ILE A 272 5.63 17.81 -3.28
N PRO A 273 4.88 16.72 -3.58
CA PRO A 273 5.47 15.37 -3.73
C PRO A 273 6.58 15.36 -4.78
N TYR A 274 7.66 14.66 -4.45
CA TYR A 274 8.75 14.37 -5.39
C TYR A 274 8.50 12.99 -6.04
N GLU A 275 8.56 12.93 -7.37
CA GLU A 275 8.55 11.67 -8.11
C GLU A 275 9.98 11.28 -8.48
N LEU A 276 10.42 10.10 -8.04
CA LEU A 276 11.75 9.57 -8.31
C LEU A 276 11.92 9.32 -9.82
N GLU A 277 13.14 9.45 -10.34
CA GLU A 277 13.42 9.13 -11.75
C GLU A 277 13.18 7.64 -12.03
N ASN A 278 12.71 7.34 -13.25
CA ASN A 278 12.42 5.98 -13.72
C ASN A 278 11.36 5.21 -12.90
N VAL A 279 10.49 5.93 -12.19
CA VAL A 279 9.29 5.35 -11.56
C VAL A 279 8.02 5.92 -12.16
N LYS A 280 6.92 5.20 -12.00
CA LYS A 280 5.58 5.70 -12.22
C LYS A 280 4.84 5.73 -10.89
N HIS A 281 4.77 6.91 -10.29
CA HIS A 281 3.99 7.15 -9.08
C HIS A 281 2.49 7.11 -9.42
N VAL A 282 1.70 6.34 -8.68
CA VAL A 282 0.26 6.17 -8.96
C VAL A 282 -0.64 7.03 -8.08
N TYR A 283 -0.04 7.86 -7.25
CA TYR A 283 -0.73 8.84 -6.40
C TYR A 283 -1.95 8.24 -5.69
N HIS A 284 -1.71 7.17 -4.92
CA HIS A 284 -2.70 6.71 -3.96
C HIS A 284 -3.10 7.86 -3.04
N LEU A 285 -2.11 8.59 -2.59
CA LEU A 285 -2.27 9.85 -1.87
C LEU A 285 -1.43 10.95 -2.57
N TYR A 286 -1.94 12.17 -2.55
CA TYR A 286 -1.16 13.36 -2.89
C TYR A 286 -0.78 14.05 -1.57
N VAL A 287 0.46 13.87 -1.14
CA VAL A 287 0.95 14.27 0.18
C VAL A 287 1.87 15.46 0.04
N ILE A 288 1.45 16.61 0.53
CA ILE A 288 2.31 17.79 0.67
C ILE A 288 2.98 17.82 2.05
N ARG A 289 4.10 18.53 2.15
CA ARG A 289 4.64 18.99 3.44
C ARG A 289 4.29 20.47 3.58
N ALA A 290 3.76 20.85 4.69
CA ALA A 290 3.21 22.18 4.92
C ALA A 290 3.72 22.77 6.24
N LYS A 291 4.21 24.00 6.18
CA LYS A 291 4.51 24.78 7.39
C LYS A 291 3.20 25.04 8.14
N ASP A 292 3.23 24.89 9.45
CA ASP A 292 2.01 25.03 10.30
C ASP A 292 0.85 24.12 9.86
N ARG A 293 1.19 22.84 9.58
CA ARG A 293 0.31 21.82 9.04
C ARG A 293 -1.01 21.67 9.80
N ASP A 294 -0.98 21.70 11.12
CA ASP A 294 -2.17 21.46 11.94
C ASP A 294 -3.19 22.60 11.79
N ASN A 295 -2.74 23.84 11.78
CA ASN A 295 -3.63 25.00 11.55
C ASN A 295 -4.11 25.02 10.09
N LEU A 296 -3.28 24.67 9.11
CA LEU A 296 -3.72 24.50 7.74
C LEU A 296 -4.82 23.43 7.61
N GLN A 297 -4.67 22.30 8.30
CA GLN A 297 -5.68 21.23 8.31
C GLN A 297 -7.01 21.71 8.88
N ILE A 298 -6.99 22.45 10.00
CA ILE A 298 -8.18 23.03 10.61
C ILE A 298 -8.85 24.01 9.64
N PHE A 299 -8.08 24.94 9.06
CA PHE A 299 -8.58 25.92 8.10
C PHE A 299 -9.22 25.26 6.88
N LEU A 300 -8.61 24.24 6.30
CA LEU A 300 -9.15 23.51 5.16
C LEU A 300 -10.47 22.82 5.52
N ARG A 301 -10.54 22.18 6.69
CA ARG A 301 -11.78 21.56 7.19
C ARG A 301 -12.92 22.57 7.37
N GLU A 302 -12.64 23.76 7.93
CA GLU A 302 -13.61 24.85 8.09
C GLU A 302 -14.10 25.39 6.74
N ASN A 303 -13.29 25.24 5.68
CA ASN A 303 -13.67 25.57 4.30
C ASN A 303 -14.27 24.39 3.53
N GLY A 304 -14.65 23.28 4.22
CA GLY A 304 -15.31 22.14 3.60
C GLY A 304 -14.38 21.20 2.80
N ILE A 305 -13.06 21.27 3.05
CA ILE A 305 -12.07 20.43 2.37
C ILE A 305 -11.62 19.30 3.29
N GLY A 306 -11.85 18.05 2.86
CA GLY A 306 -11.40 16.85 3.56
C GLY A 306 -9.91 16.62 3.34
N THR A 307 -9.17 16.35 4.41
CA THR A 307 -7.72 16.03 4.37
C THR A 307 -7.42 14.85 5.29
N GLY A 308 -6.22 14.25 5.16
CA GLY A 308 -5.80 13.12 5.97
C GLY A 308 -4.35 13.23 6.45
N LEU A 309 -4.00 12.48 7.50
CA LEU A 309 -2.63 12.35 8.01
C LEU A 309 -2.15 10.89 7.84
N HIS A 310 -1.09 10.69 7.05
CA HIS A 310 -0.55 9.36 6.76
C HIS A 310 0.99 9.32 6.90
N TYR A 311 1.56 9.25 8.15
CA TYR A 311 0.81 9.01 9.39
C TYR A 311 1.21 10.04 10.45
N PRO A 312 0.36 10.33 11.45
CA PRO A 312 0.64 11.39 12.44
C PRO A 312 1.70 11.01 13.46
N ILE A 313 2.01 9.71 13.59
CA ILE A 313 2.98 9.18 14.56
C ILE A 313 3.78 8.07 13.87
N PRO A 314 5.13 8.15 13.82
CA PRO A 314 5.96 7.05 13.34
C PRO A 314 5.84 5.81 14.24
N LEU A 315 5.99 4.61 13.68
CA LEU A 315 5.70 3.35 14.39
C LEU A 315 6.48 3.19 15.70
N HIS A 316 7.74 3.62 15.75
CA HIS A 316 8.59 3.49 16.95
C HIS A 316 8.08 4.30 18.16
N LEU A 317 7.26 5.32 17.94
CA LEU A 317 6.63 6.14 19.00
C LEU A 317 5.23 5.65 19.37
N THR A 318 4.74 4.61 18.73
CA THR A 318 3.44 4.02 19.09
C THR A 318 3.57 3.11 20.31
N GLN A 319 2.49 3.01 21.10
CA GLN A 319 2.45 2.09 22.25
C GLN A 319 2.65 0.64 21.83
N ALA A 320 2.19 0.26 20.63
CA ALA A 320 2.31 -1.10 20.09
C ALA A 320 3.77 -1.58 19.99
N TYR A 321 4.69 -0.69 19.65
CA TYR A 321 6.11 -0.99 19.47
C TYR A 321 7.02 -0.42 20.57
N SER A 322 6.46 0.03 21.70
CA SER A 322 7.24 0.53 22.85
C SER A 322 8.21 -0.51 23.43
N HIS A 323 7.89 -1.79 23.28
CA HIS A 323 8.72 -2.91 23.74
C HIS A 323 10.05 -3.04 22.96
N LEU A 324 10.20 -2.41 21.80
CA LEU A 324 11.46 -2.39 21.05
C LEU A 324 12.48 -1.37 21.62
N GLY A 325 12.09 -0.55 22.60
CA GLY A 325 12.98 0.33 23.35
C GLY A 325 13.40 1.62 22.62
N HIS A 326 12.81 1.90 21.47
CA HIS A 326 13.04 3.14 20.74
C HIS A 326 12.44 4.37 21.45
N LYS A 327 13.02 5.52 21.21
CA LYS A 327 12.61 6.80 21.78
C LYS A 327 12.57 7.91 20.74
N LYS A 328 11.97 9.03 21.10
CA LYS A 328 11.99 10.25 20.28
C LYS A 328 13.43 10.67 19.97
N GLY A 329 13.70 10.96 18.71
CA GLY A 329 15.01 11.33 18.16
C GLY A 329 15.74 10.17 17.47
N ASP A 330 15.30 8.91 17.62
CA ASP A 330 15.96 7.76 16.98
C ASP A 330 15.75 7.72 15.46
N PHE A 331 14.63 8.29 14.96
CA PHE A 331 14.29 8.35 13.53
C PHE A 331 13.87 9.79 13.14
N PRO A 332 14.84 10.73 13.11
CA PRO A 332 14.56 12.16 13.05
C PRO A 332 13.84 12.59 11.76
N ILE A 333 14.04 11.90 10.62
CA ILE A 333 13.36 12.25 9.38
C ILE A 333 11.87 11.84 9.45
N ALA A 334 11.58 10.62 9.85
CA ALA A 334 10.19 10.17 10.02
C ALA A 334 9.43 11.02 11.06
N GLU A 335 10.08 11.39 12.16
CA GLU A 335 9.50 12.26 13.18
C GLU A 335 9.21 13.67 12.66
N LYS A 336 10.13 14.24 11.87
CA LYS A 336 9.92 15.52 11.19
C LYS A 336 8.75 15.43 10.22
N LEU A 337 8.74 14.44 9.35
CA LEU A 337 7.71 14.25 8.33
C LEU A 337 6.32 14.07 8.95
N SER A 338 6.19 13.34 10.05
CA SER A 338 4.91 13.14 10.72
C SER A 338 4.25 14.45 11.21
N ASN A 339 5.04 15.50 11.45
CA ASN A 339 4.57 16.82 11.82
C ASN A 339 4.27 17.74 10.63
N GLU A 340 4.79 17.43 9.43
CA GLU A 340 4.70 18.32 8.27
C GLU A 340 3.75 17.80 7.18
N ILE A 341 3.55 16.49 7.06
CA ILE A 341 2.76 15.88 5.98
C ILE A 341 1.26 16.13 6.13
N LEU A 342 0.61 16.41 4.98
CA LEU A 342 -0.83 16.53 4.85
C LEU A 342 -1.27 15.94 3.51
N SER A 343 -2.17 14.98 3.55
CA SER A 343 -2.75 14.39 2.34
C SER A 343 -3.95 15.22 1.89
N LEU A 344 -3.90 15.71 0.66
CA LEU A 344 -4.97 16.45 0.02
C LEU A 344 -5.99 15.51 -0.64
N PRO A 345 -7.20 15.98 -0.99
CA PRO A 345 -8.18 15.21 -1.77
C PRO A 345 -7.55 14.56 -2.98
N MET A 346 -7.70 13.24 -3.15
CA MET A 346 -7.14 12.54 -4.31
C MET A 346 -7.98 11.30 -4.66
N TYR A 347 -8.72 11.41 -5.74
CA TYR A 347 -9.44 10.31 -6.40
C TYR A 347 -9.54 10.60 -7.90
N PRO A 348 -9.79 9.58 -8.74
CA PRO A 348 -9.76 9.76 -10.22
C PRO A 348 -10.66 10.89 -10.71
N GLU A 349 -11.90 10.91 -10.26
CA GLU A 349 -12.96 11.79 -10.74
C GLU A 349 -12.96 13.19 -10.08
N LEU A 350 -11.91 13.56 -9.34
CA LEU A 350 -11.76 14.90 -8.76
C LEU A 350 -11.75 15.95 -9.88
N THR A 351 -12.63 16.94 -9.79
CA THR A 351 -12.78 17.94 -10.85
C THR A 351 -11.71 19.02 -10.78
N GLU A 352 -11.52 19.72 -11.88
CA GLU A 352 -10.56 20.83 -11.93
C GLU A 352 -10.96 21.97 -10.98
N GLU A 353 -12.26 22.28 -10.91
CA GLU A 353 -12.79 23.29 -9.98
C GLU A 353 -12.57 22.91 -8.51
N GLU A 354 -12.67 21.62 -8.16
CA GLU A 354 -12.35 21.13 -6.83
C GLU A 354 -10.87 21.30 -6.50
N ILE A 355 -9.98 20.98 -7.46
CA ILE A 355 -8.52 21.17 -7.32
C ILE A 355 -8.18 22.65 -7.16
N ASP A 356 -8.76 23.51 -8.02
CA ASP A 356 -8.55 24.95 -7.95
C ASP A 356 -8.98 25.51 -6.59
N TYR A 357 -10.15 25.11 -6.11
CA TYR A 357 -10.66 25.53 -4.82
C TYR A 357 -9.74 25.13 -3.66
N VAL A 358 -9.24 23.88 -3.64
CA VAL A 358 -8.27 23.41 -2.63
C VAL A 358 -7.00 24.25 -2.66
N CYS A 359 -6.44 24.50 -3.85
CA CYS A 359 -5.21 25.27 -4.02
C CYS A 359 -5.39 26.75 -3.63
N GLU A 360 -6.53 27.37 -3.99
CA GLU A 360 -6.88 28.75 -3.60
C GLU A 360 -6.95 28.89 -2.06
N LYS A 361 -7.56 27.91 -1.36
CA LYS A 361 -7.64 27.94 0.08
C LYS A 361 -6.28 27.78 0.74
N ILE A 362 -5.40 26.90 0.23
CA ILE A 362 -4.02 26.78 0.71
C ILE A 362 -3.26 28.11 0.51
N LYS A 363 -3.39 28.73 -0.67
CA LYS A 363 -2.79 30.06 -0.94
C LYS A 363 -3.32 31.14 -0.02
N ALA A 364 -4.62 31.15 0.27
CA ALA A 364 -5.25 32.12 1.15
C ALA A 364 -4.73 31.98 2.59
N PHE A 365 -4.56 30.76 3.08
CA PHE A 365 -4.01 30.49 4.43
C PHE A 365 -2.62 31.10 4.64
N TYR A 366 -1.74 31.00 3.65
CA TYR A 366 -0.37 31.55 3.78
C TYR A 366 -0.23 33.01 3.40
N LYS A 367 -1.29 33.67 2.89
CA LYS A 367 -1.32 35.11 2.63
C LYS A 367 -1.92 35.92 3.78
N SER A 368 -2.63 35.24 4.70
CA SER A 368 -3.23 35.85 5.90
C SER A 368 -2.20 35.91 7.03
#